data_bb138845dc519fd39264e5101af1f1ca
#
_entry.id   bb138845dc519fd39264e5101af1f1ca
#
_cell.length_a   1.000
_cell.length_b   1.000
_cell.length_c   1.000
_cell.angle_alpha   90.00
_cell.angle_beta   90.00
_cell.angle_gamma   90.00
#
_symmetry.space_group_name_H-M   'P 1'
#
loop_
_entity.id
_entity.type
_entity.pdbx_description
1 polymer ?
#
loop_
_entity_poly.entity_id
_entity_poly.type
_entity_poly.pdbx_seq_one_letter_code
_entity_poly.pdbx_strand_id
1 'polypeptide(L)'
;MITIEPITVKNAFLFKAVRLRALQDAPYAFGATYAKESQFDDAEWQRRAGRMNGEGGVGFLAMDGDAGWGIAGAFLDANDTTRAQLVSMWTAPTHRQRGVGRLLVNEVLRWAHLRGASALLLMVTSNNEPAMRFYEKLGFTRTGRTEPYSNDPAVFEYEMSLPIP
;
A
#
# COMPACT_ATOMS: atom_id res chain seq x y z
N MET A 1 0.15 5.61 -20.93
CA MET A 1 -0.78 4.56 -20.44
C MET A 1 -0.23 3.99 -19.14
N ILE A 2 -1.06 3.89 -18.14
CA ILE A 2 -0.67 3.32 -16.85
C ILE A 2 -0.73 1.80 -16.92
N THR A 3 0.36 1.14 -16.52
CA THR A 3 0.41 -0.31 -16.31
C THR A 3 0.71 -0.60 -14.85
N ILE A 4 0.18 -1.70 -14.35
CA ILE A 4 0.46 -2.16 -12.98
C ILE A 4 1.41 -3.34 -13.07
N GLU A 5 2.57 -3.21 -12.43
CA GLU A 5 3.62 -4.22 -12.49
C GLU A 5 3.93 -4.74 -11.08
N PRO A 6 4.15 -6.05 -10.91
CA PRO A 6 4.55 -6.58 -9.61
C PRO A 6 5.96 -6.13 -9.25
N ILE A 7 6.17 -5.86 -7.96
CA ILE A 7 7.49 -5.62 -7.42
C ILE A 7 8.22 -6.95 -7.29
N THR A 8 9.42 -7.00 -7.84
CA THR A 8 10.31 -8.17 -7.78
C THR A 8 11.74 -7.71 -7.48
N VAL A 9 12.63 -8.64 -7.24
CA VAL A 9 14.07 -8.31 -7.08
C VAL A 9 14.62 -7.57 -8.29
N LYS A 10 14.10 -7.86 -9.48
CA LYS A 10 14.58 -7.26 -10.73
C LYS A 10 14.28 -5.76 -10.84
N ASN A 11 13.20 -5.28 -10.23
CA ASN A 11 12.83 -3.86 -10.24
C ASN A 11 12.92 -3.21 -8.86
N ALA A 12 13.74 -3.75 -7.97
CA ALA A 12 13.91 -3.24 -6.62
C ALA A 12 14.36 -1.77 -6.59
N PHE A 13 15.11 -1.32 -7.59
CA PHE A 13 15.52 0.09 -7.71
C PHE A 13 14.34 1.03 -7.98
N LEU A 14 13.36 0.59 -8.78
CA LEU A 14 12.12 1.34 -9.00
C LEU A 14 11.27 1.36 -7.72
N PHE A 15 11.17 0.22 -7.04
CA PHE A 15 10.51 0.14 -5.75
C PHE A 15 11.10 1.14 -4.75
N LYS A 16 12.43 1.16 -4.60
CA LYS A 16 13.14 2.12 -3.75
C LYS A 16 12.77 3.56 -4.11
N ALA A 17 12.88 3.92 -5.38
CA ALA A 17 12.64 5.28 -5.84
C ALA A 17 11.21 5.74 -5.56
N VAL A 18 10.22 4.91 -5.87
CA VAL A 18 8.80 5.23 -5.63
C VAL A 18 8.49 5.28 -4.14
N ARG A 19 8.99 4.30 -3.37
CA ARG A 19 8.77 4.22 -1.93
C ARG A 19 9.31 5.45 -1.19
N LEU A 20 10.52 5.88 -1.51
CA LEU A 20 11.12 7.05 -0.86
C LEU A 20 10.39 8.34 -1.24
N ARG A 21 9.93 8.49 -2.48
CA ARG A 21 9.09 9.63 -2.88
C ARG A 21 7.78 9.63 -2.11
N ALA A 22 7.15 8.47 -1.96
CA ALA A 22 5.89 8.33 -1.22
C ALA A 22 6.04 8.75 0.24
N LEU A 23 7.10 8.31 0.91
CA LEU A 23 7.38 8.66 2.31
C LEU A 23 7.61 10.16 2.50
N GLN A 24 8.23 10.83 1.52
CA GLN A 24 8.43 12.29 1.57
C GLN A 24 7.14 13.06 1.30
N ASP A 25 6.35 12.63 0.32
CA ASP A 25 5.13 13.33 -0.10
C ASP A 25 3.98 13.15 0.90
N ALA A 26 3.83 11.95 1.44
CA ALA A 26 2.67 11.60 2.26
C ALA A 26 3.08 10.80 3.52
N PRO A 27 3.82 11.41 4.46
CA PRO A 27 4.33 10.69 5.63
C PRO A 27 3.24 10.03 6.47
N TYR A 28 2.05 10.62 6.57
CA TYR A 28 0.93 10.05 7.32
C TYR A 28 0.25 8.85 6.62
N ALA A 29 0.63 8.53 5.40
CA ALA A 29 0.13 7.33 4.72
C ALA A 29 0.91 6.07 5.11
N PHE A 30 1.96 6.19 5.92
CA PHE A 30 2.90 5.10 6.21
C PHE A 30 3.20 5.00 7.69
N GLY A 31 3.42 3.76 8.17
CA GLY A 31 3.96 3.51 9.49
C GLY A 31 5.48 3.68 9.56
N ALA A 32 6.17 3.63 8.43
CA ALA A 32 7.61 3.86 8.30
C ALA A 32 7.91 5.34 8.04
N THR A 33 9.20 5.72 8.14
CA THR A 33 9.65 7.09 7.91
C THR A 33 10.70 7.16 6.81
N TYR A 34 10.73 8.28 6.08
CA TYR A 34 11.77 8.54 5.10
C TYR A 34 13.17 8.55 5.73
N ALA A 35 13.29 9.16 6.91
CA ALA A 35 14.58 9.26 7.61
C ALA A 35 15.21 7.88 7.85
N LYS A 36 14.39 6.89 8.21
CA LYS A 36 14.86 5.53 8.45
C LYS A 36 15.14 4.78 7.15
N GLU A 37 14.17 4.78 6.23
CA GLU A 37 14.26 3.95 5.02
C GLU A 37 15.27 4.48 4.00
N SER A 38 15.55 5.79 3.99
CA SER A 38 16.58 6.36 3.14
C SER A 38 17.99 5.88 3.50
N GLN A 39 18.17 5.30 4.70
CA GLN A 39 19.46 4.74 5.15
C GLN A 39 19.68 3.29 4.71
N PHE A 40 18.67 2.63 4.14
CA PHE A 40 18.80 1.25 3.70
C PHE A 40 19.72 1.15 2.48
N ASP A 41 20.56 0.13 2.47
CA ASP A 41 21.41 -0.19 1.32
C ASP A 41 20.63 -0.96 0.24
N ASP A 42 21.27 -1.16 -0.91
CA ASP A 42 20.63 -1.86 -2.03
C ASP A 42 20.27 -3.31 -1.70
N ALA A 43 21.08 -3.98 -0.88
CA ALA A 43 20.80 -5.36 -0.45
C ALA A 43 19.50 -5.44 0.35
N GLU A 44 19.23 -4.45 1.22
CA GLU A 44 17.99 -4.38 1.99
C GLU A 44 16.78 -4.15 1.07
N TRP A 45 16.90 -3.28 0.08
CA TRP A 45 15.83 -3.06 -0.89
C TRP A 45 15.53 -4.31 -1.71
N GLN A 46 16.56 -5.05 -2.13
CA GLN A 46 16.40 -6.32 -2.84
C GLN A 46 15.74 -7.37 -1.96
N ARG A 47 16.12 -7.46 -0.69
CA ARG A 47 15.54 -8.39 0.28
C ARG A 47 14.06 -8.10 0.49
N ARG A 48 13.68 -6.83 0.63
CA ARG A 48 12.28 -6.40 0.77
C ARG A 48 11.47 -6.73 -0.47
N ALA A 49 12.00 -6.42 -1.65
CA ALA A 49 11.35 -6.75 -2.92
C ALA A 49 11.15 -8.27 -3.07
N GLY A 50 12.12 -9.07 -2.64
CA GLY A 50 12.03 -10.53 -2.69
C GLY A 50 10.96 -11.14 -1.80
N ARG A 51 10.54 -10.44 -0.74
CA ARG A 51 9.42 -10.89 0.11
C ARG A 51 8.06 -10.68 -0.54
N MET A 52 7.99 -9.83 -1.57
CA MET A 52 6.76 -9.55 -2.32
C MET A 52 6.57 -10.57 -3.44
N ASN A 53 6.76 -11.85 -3.12
CA ASN A 53 6.78 -12.95 -4.09
C ASN A 53 5.39 -13.50 -4.43
N GLY A 54 4.33 -12.91 -3.86
CA GLY A 54 2.94 -13.28 -4.12
C GLY A 54 2.40 -14.40 -3.23
N GLU A 55 3.18 -14.97 -2.33
CA GLU A 55 2.71 -16.00 -1.40
C GLU A 55 2.08 -15.38 -0.15
N GLY A 56 2.86 -14.87 0.78
CA GLY A 56 2.37 -14.20 1.98
C GLY A 56 2.27 -12.70 1.83
N GLY A 57 2.89 -12.12 0.81
CA GLY A 57 2.89 -10.69 0.53
C GLY A 57 3.08 -10.39 -0.93
N VAL A 58 2.67 -9.20 -1.35
CA VAL A 58 2.76 -8.72 -2.72
C VAL A 58 2.96 -7.21 -2.72
N GLY A 59 3.58 -6.70 -3.76
CA GLY A 59 3.66 -5.27 -4.03
C GLY A 59 3.49 -4.99 -5.50
N PHE A 60 2.92 -3.85 -5.82
CA PHE A 60 2.68 -3.40 -7.19
C PHE A 60 3.14 -1.96 -7.36
N LEU A 61 3.68 -1.67 -8.54
CA LEU A 61 3.99 -0.32 -8.98
C LEU A 61 3.05 0.07 -10.12
N ALA A 62 2.55 1.30 -10.08
CA ALA A 62 1.86 1.90 -11.22
C ALA A 62 2.91 2.60 -12.07
N MET A 63 3.08 2.14 -13.30
CA MET A 63 4.09 2.63 -14.23
C MET A 63 3.45 3.44 -15.35
N ASP A 64 4.12 4.50 -15.75
CA ASP A 64 3.80 5.25 -16.97
C ASP A 64 5.12 5.39 -17.74
N GLY A 65 5.28 4.58 -18.79
CA GLY A 65 6.59 4.38 -19.41
C GLY A 65 7.55 3.68 -18.45
N ASP A 66 8.74 4.24 -18.31
CA ASP A 66 9.80 3.68 -17.45
C ASP A 66 9.79 4.24 -16.01
N ALA A 67 8.85 5.12 -15.70
CA ALA A 67 8.77 5.78 -14.40
C ALA A 67 7.61 5.25 -13.55
N GLY A 68 7.86 5.09 -12.25
CA GLY A 68 6.83 4.71 -11.27
C GLY A 68 6.11 5.92 -10.71
N TRP A 69 4.78 5.84 -10.64
CA TRP A 69 3.90 6.94 -10.20
C TRP A 69 2.93 6.53 -9.10
N GLY A 70 3.01 5.30 -8.65
CA GLY A 70 2.19 4.82 -7.56
C GLY A 70 2.69 3.49 -7.04
N ILE A 71 2.25 3.13 -5.85
CA ILE A 71 2.63 1.90 -5.17
C ILE A 71 1.47 1.41 -4.30
N ALA A 72 1.32 0.10 -4.20
CA ALA A 72 0.48 -0.55 -3.21
C ALA A 72 1.14 -1.86 -2.80
N GLY A 73 1.02 -2.21 -1.54
CA GLY A 73 1.45 -3.50 -1.02
C GLY A 73 0.32 -4.17 -0.25
N ALA A 74 0.45 -5.46 -0.03
CA ALA A 74 -0.46 -6.20 0.81
C ALA A 74 0.22 -7.43 1.38
N PHE A 75 -0.30 -7.91 2.51
CA PHE A 75 0.13 -9.16 3.10
C PHE A 75 -1.06 -9.88 3.74
N LEU A 76 -0.96 -11.21 3.85
CA LEU A 76 -1.94 -11.99 4.60
C LEU A 76 -1.64 -11.88 6.09
N ASP A 77 -2.70 -11.78 6.90
CA ASP A 77 -2.53 -11.82 8.35
C ASP A 77 -1.97 -13.19 8.76
N ALA A 78 -0.88 -13.18 9.52
CA ALA A 78 -0.22 -14.42 9.95
C ALA A 78 -1.09 -15.30 10.85
N ASN A 79 -2.01 -14.71 11.57
CA ASN A 79 -2.92 -15.40 12.49
C ASN A 79 -4.26 -15.78 11.85
N ASP A 80 -4.61 -15.14 10.74
CA ASP A 80 -5.87 -15.38 10.03
C ASP A 80 -5.71 -15.06 8.54
N THR A 81 -5.35 -16.05 7.75
CA THR A 81 -5.08 -15.89 6.31
C THR A 81 -6.34 -15.61 5.47
N THR A 82 -7.53 -15.59 6.09
CA THR A 82 -8.73 -15.09 5.42
C THR A 82 -8.77 -13.55 5.38
N ARG A 83 -7.83 -12.90 6.04
CA ARG A 83 -7.70 -11.43 6.10
C ARG A 83 -6.42 -11.00 5.40
N ALA A 84 -6.55 -10.07 4.48
CA ALA A 84 -5.40 -9.42 3.84
C ALA A 84 -5.34 -7.96 4.30
N GLN A 85 -4.13 -7.44 4.42
CA GLN A 85 -3.88 -6.06 4.84
C GLN A 85 -3.30 -5.27 3.68
N LEU A 86 -3.98 -4.19 3.28
CA LEU A 86 -3.49 -3.23 2.30
C LEU A 86 -2.55 -2.25 3.00
N VAL A 87 -1.37 -2.07 2.46
CA VAL A 87 -0.34 -1.17 3.00
C VAL A 87 0.35 -0.41 1.87
N SER A 88 1.12 0.61 2.23
CA SER A 88 2.00 1.33 1.30
C SER A 88 1.26 1.98 0.13
N MET A 89 -0.01 2.31 0.30
CA MET A 89 -0.83 2.88 -0.77
C MET A 89 -0.46 4.34 -1.04
N TRP A 90 -0.02 4.64 -2.26
CA TRP A 90 0.32 6.00 -2.64
C TRP A 90 0.24 6.17 -4.15
N THR A 91 -0.24 7.33 -4.58
CA THR A 91 -0.19 7.79 -5.99
C THR A 91 0.46 9.16 -6.01
N ALA A 92 1.38 9.37 -6.93
CA ALA A 92 2.07 10.65 -7.10
C ALA A 92 1.05 11.77 -7.37
N PRO A 93 1.26 12.99 -6.82
CA PRO A 93 0.30 14.10 -6.98
C PRO A 93 -0.12 14.38 -8.42
N THR A 94 0.82 14.26 -9.37
CA THR A 94 0.57 14.49 -10.80
C THR A 94 -0.33 13.43 -11.45
N HIS A 95 -0.51 12.30 -10.80
CA HIS A 95 -1.27 11.15 -11.32
C HIS A 95 -2.52 10.83 -10.49
N ARG A 96 -2.85 11.68 -9.53
CA ARG A 96 -4.09 11.55 -8.74
C ARG A 96 -5.31 11.90 -9.58
N GLN A 97 -6.48 11.36 -9.17
CA GLN A 97 -7.77 11.56 -9.83
C GLN A 97 -7.80 11.06 -11.30
N ARG A 98 -6.91 10.12 -11.62
CA ARG A 98 -6.79 9.51 -12.95
C ARG A 98 -7.02 7.99 -12.90
N GLY A 99 -7.57 7.48 -11.80
CA GLY A 99 -7.87 6.08 -11.63
C GLY A 99 -6.69 5.18 -11.25
N VAL A 100 -5.49 5.74 -11.03
CA VAL A 100 -4.28 4.96 -10.70
C VAL A 100 -4.45 4.19 -9.40
N GLY A 101 -4.97 4.84 -8.36
CA GLY A 101 -5.19 4.18 -7.07
C GLY A 101 -6.17 3.02 -7.17
N ARG A 102 -7.24 3.17 -7.95
CA ARG A 102 -8.20 2.10 -8.19
C ARG A 102 -7.55 0.91 -8.89
N LEU A 103 -6.71 1.15 -9.89
CA LEU A 103 -5.99 0.08 -10.58
C LEU A 103 -5.09 -0.70 -9.62
N LEU A 104 -4.38 -0.01 -8.74
CA LEU A 104 -3.52 -0.63 -7.72
C LEU A 104 -4.35 -1.49 -6.76
N VAL A 105 -5.43 -0.94 -6.22
CA VAL A 105 -6.29 -1.68 -5.28
C VAL A 105 -6.92 -2.89 -5.96
N ASN A 106 -7.32 -2.78 -7.23
CA ASN A 106 -7.88 -3.91 -7.98
C ASN A 106 -6.88 -5.07 -8.10
N GLU A 107 -5.61 -4.78 -8.33
CA GLU A 107 -4.58 -5.84 -8.39
C GLU A 107 -4.36 -6.48 -7.01
N VAL A 108 -4.39 -5.70 -5.94
CA VAL A 108 -4.33 -6.24 -4.58
C VAL A 108 -5.54 -7.14 -4.29
N LEU A 109 -6.74 -6.70 -4.65
CA LEU A 109 -7.97 -7.49 -4.46
C LEU A 109 -7.91 -8.82 -5.23
N ARG A 110 -7.41 -8.79 -6.46
CA ARG A 110 -7.25 -10.00 -7.26
C ARG A 110 -6.29 -10.97 -6.57
N TRP A 111 -5.13 -10.48 -6.13
CA TRP A 111 -4.17 -11.29 -5.41
C TRP A 111 -4.76 -11.88 -4.11
N ALA A 112 -5.43 -11.06 -3.31
CA ALA A 112 -6.04 -11.49 -2.05
C ALA A 112 -7.11 -12.56 -2.28
N HIS A 113 -7.95 -12.38 -3.29
CA HIS A 113 -8.96 -13.37 -3.67
C HIS A 113 -8.31 -14.71 -4.05
N LEU A 114 -7.28 -14.70 -4.87
CA LEU A 114 -6.55 -15.91 -5.27
C LEU A 114 -5.86 -16.62 -4.10
N ARG A 115 -5.57 -15.90 -3.03
CA ARG A 115 -4.99 -16.44 -1.79
C ARG A 115 -6.05 -16.89 -0.78
N GLY A 116 -7.33 -16.82 -1.12
CA GLY A 116 -8.40 -17.26 -0.25
C GLY A 116 -8.84 -16.26 0.81
N ALA A 117 -8.39 -15.00 0.73
CA ALA A 117 -8.82 -13.96 1.66
C ALA A 117 -10.29 -13.58 1.38
N SER A 118 -11.04 -13.34 2.44
CA SER A 118 -12.44 -12.93 2.37
C SER A 118 -12.65 -11.44 2.71
N ALA A 119 -11.61 -10.77 3.18
CA ALA A 119 -11.64 -9.34 3.48
C ALA A 119 -10.28 -8.70 3.23
N LEU A 120 -10.32 -7.48 2.71
CA LEU A 120 -9.15 -6.60 2.61
C LEU A 120 -9.32 -5.48 3.63
N LEU A 121 -8.35 -5.32 4.52
CA LEU A 121 -8.35 -4.32 5.58
C LEU A 121 -7.25 -3.30 5.35
N LEU A 122 -7.41 -2.14 5.94
CA LEU A 122 -6.38 -1.09 5.94
C LEU A 122 -6.49 -0.26 7.21
N MET A 123 -5.41 0.47 7.52
CA MET A 123 -5.41 1.52 8.53
C MET A 123 -5.20 2.86 7.83
N VAL A 124 -5.97 3.87 8.23
CA VAL A 124 -5.86 5.23 7.68
C VAL A 124 -5.82 6.23 8.83
N THR A 125 -4.92 7.20 8.77
CA THR A 125 -4.81 8.21 9.83
C THR A 125 -6.01 9.16 9.82
N SER A 126 -6.42 9.57 11.02
CA SER A 126 -7.60 10.43 11.23
C SER A 126 -7.49 11.81 10.57
N ASN A 127 -6.28 12.26 10.27
CA ASN A 127 -6.02 13.53 9.59
C ASN A 127 -5.88 13.39 8.06
N ASN A 128 -6.17 12.22 7.50
CA ASN A 128 -6.06 11.99 6.05
C ASN A 128 -7.45 11.77 5.43
N GLU A 129 -8.27 12.80 5.44
CA GLU A 129 -9.62 12.75 4.88
C GLU A 129 -9.67 12.38 3.39
N PRO A 130 -8.76 12.89 2.53
CA PRO A 130 -8.78 12.50 1.11
C PRO A 130 -8.61 10.99 0.92
N ALA A 131 -7.74 10.34 1.70
CA ALA A 131 -7.56 8.90 1.64
C ALA A 131 -8.82 8.15 2.13
N MET A 132 -9.42 8.60 3.23
CA MET A 132 -10.67 8.00 3.72
C MET A 132 -11.76 8.04 2.67
N ARG A 133 -11.96 9.19 2.03
CA ARG A 133 -12.95 9.35 0.96
C ARG A 133 -12.65 8.47 -0.25
N PHE A 134 -11.38 8.33 -0.61
CA PHE A 134 -10.95 7.43 -1.67
C PHE A 134 -11.34 5.98 -1.36
N TYR A 135 -11.04 5.50 -0.15
CA TYR A 135 -11.38 4.15 0.25
C TYR A 135 -12.89 3.92 0.36
N GLU A 136 -13.63 4.88 0.88
CA GLU A 136 -15.09 4.82 0.94
C GLU A 136 -15.71 4.67 -0.46
N LYS A 137 -15.19 5.40 -1.46
CA LYS A 137 -15.64 5.29 -2.86
C LYS A 137 -15.37 3.90 -3.44
N LEU A 138 -14.37 3.19 -2.95
CA LEU A 138 -14.08 1.81 -3.37
C LEU A 138 -14.96 0.79 -2.66
N GLY A 139 -15.72 1.19 -1.65
CA GLY A 139 -16.61 0.32 -0.90
C GLY A 139 -16.10 -0.06 0.48
N PHE A 140 -14.94 0.44 0.91
CA PHE A 140 -14.46 0.21 2.27
C PHE A 140 -15.36 0.91 3.29
N THR A 141 -15.56 0.27 4.43
CA THR A 141 -16.29 0.82 5.57
C THR A 141 -15.45 0.73 6.83
N ARG A 142 -15.67 1.67 7.76
CA ARG A 142 -14.98 1.65 9.04
C ARG A 142 -15.48 0.49 9.90
N THR A 143 -14.55 -0.21 10.53
CA THR A 143 -14.89 -1.35 11.40
C THR A 143 -15.21 -0.92 12.83
N GLY A 144 -14.86 0.30 13.22
CA GLY A 144 -14.95 0.79 14.59
C GLY A 144 -13.66 0.61 15.38
N ARG A 145 -12.71 -0.18 14.88
CA ARG A 145 -11.41 -0.30 15.52
C ARG A 145 -10.55 0.93 15.25
N THR A 146 -9.96 1.47 16.31
CA THR A 146 -9.02 2.60 16.24
C THR A 146 -7.78 2.27 17.07
N GLU A 147 -6.65 2.85 16.70
CA GLU A 147 -5.43 2.76 17.50
C GLU A 147 -4.62 4.05 17.33
N PRO A 148 -3.74 4.40 18.28
CA PRO A 148 -2.85 5.54 18.13
C PRO A 148 -1.89 5.33 16.96
N TYR A 149 -1.64 6.40 16.18
CA TYR A 149 -0.64 6.35 15.13
C TYR A 149 0.75 6.41 15.74
N SER A 150 1.59 5.42 15.43
CA SER A 150 2.90 5.25 16.10
C SER A 150 3.86 6.42 15.91
N ASN A 151 3.80 7.10 14.75
CA ASN A 151 4.70 8.22 14.43
C ASN A 151 4.21 9.56 14.99
N ASP A 152 2.94 9.64 15.42
CA ASP A 152 2.34 10.83 16.01
C ASP A 152 1.19 10.42 16.92
N PRO A 153 1.42 10.26 18.24
CA PRO A 153 0.38 9.78 19.17
C PRO A 153 -0.84 10.70 19.31
N ALA A 154 -0.77 11.95 18.82
CA ALA A 154 -1.91 12.87 18.77
C ALA A 154 -2.88 12.53 17.64
N VAL A 155 -2.49 11.65 16.72
CA VAL A 155 -3.28 11.21 15.58
C VAL A 155 -3.69 9.75 15.79
N PHE A 156 -4.95 9.43 15.45
CA PHE A 156 -5.43 8.06 15.48
C PHE A 156 -5.42 7.44 14.10
N GLU A 157 -5.38 6.12 14.04
CA GLU A 157 -5.65 5.36 12.84
C GLU A 157 -7.02 4.70 12.95
N TYR A 158 -7.78 4.70 11.85
CA TYR A 158 -9.05 4.02 11.72
C TYR A 158 -8.88 2.79 10.84
N GLU A 159 -9.40 1.65 11.30
CA GLU A 159 -9.45 0.45 10.46
C GLU A 159 -10.65 0.53 9.52
N MET A 160 -10.40 0.20 8.25
CA MET A 160 -11.44 0.05 7.24
C MET A 160 -11.36 -1.35 6.62
N SER A 161 -12.49 -1.85 6.15
CA SER A 161 -12.59 -3.20 5.59
C SER A 161 -13.44 -3.21 4.32
N LEU A 162 -13.04 -4.04 3.38
CA LEU A 162 -13.78 -4.34 2.15
C LEU A 162 -13.96 -5.84 2.03
N PRO A 163 -15.20 -6.37 1.94
CA PRO A 163 -15.41 -7.78 1.69
C PRO A 163 -14.89 -8.20 0.31
N ILE A 164 -14.31 -9.39 0.24
CA ILE A 164 -13.85 -9.99 -1.01
C ILE A 164 -14.80 -11.16 -1.32
N PRO A 165 -15.55 -11.08 -2.42
CA PRO A 165 -16.51 -12.13 -2.78
C PRO A 165 -15.88 -13.45 -3.17
#